data_0a0625f868be564ac1bd2e7f30c45fdf
#
_entry.id   0a0625f868be564ac1bd2e7f30c45fdf
#
_cell.length_a   1.000
_cell.length_b   1.000
_cell.length_c   1.000
_cell.angle_alpha   90.00
_cell.angle_beta   90.00
_cell.angle_gamma   90.00
#
_symmetry.space_group_name_H-M   'P 1'
#
loop_
_entity.id
_entity.type
_entity.pdbx_description
1 polymer ?
#
loop_
_entity_poly.entity_id
_entity_poly.type
_entity_poly.pdbx_seq_one_letter_code
_entity_poly.pdbx_strand_id
1 'polypeptide(L)'
;MCIEQVSITRFANDRSNVVKAIELIDGFGHLNPGDRVLLKPNLVMWDSVYPFPKYGVLTSSVLMEGVVRALKEFGCSQIAIGEGAIVDKGLGSDTKAAFAGLGYLKLRDRYGVELVDFNDGPFAQTDFGGFSLNVSAHVLETDFLINLPVLKTHSNTK
;
A
#
# COMPACT_ATOMS: atom_id res chain seq x y z
N MET A 1 3.31 -30.80 2.65
CA MET A 1 2.14 -29.93 2.89
C MET A 1 2.71 -28.62 3.42
N CYS A 2 2.65 -27.53 2.65
CA CYS A 2 3.12 -26.22 3.09
C CYS A 2 2.15 -25.71 4.14
N ILE A 3 2.60 -25.44 5.35
CA ILE A 3 1.73 -24.86 6.40
C ILE A 3 1.77 -23.35 6.19
N GLU A 4 0.64 -22.80 5.80
CA GLU A 4 0.48 -21.33 5.72
C GLU A 4 0.53 -20.77 7.14
N GLN A 5 1.40 -19.78 7.35
CA GLN A 5 1.57 -19.12 8.64
C GLN A 5 0.83 -17.78 8.64
N VAL A 6 0.14 -17.48 9.73
CA VAL A 6 -0.52 -16.19 9.96
C VAL A 6 -0.04 -15.61 11.29
N SER A 7 0.39 -14.35 11.28
CA SER A 7 0.71 -13.62 12.50
C SER A 7 -0.40 -12.62 12.84
N ILE A 8 -0.73 -12.51 14.11
CA ILE A 8 -1.67 -11.50 14.62
C ILE A 8 -0.97 -10.74 15.73
N THR A 9 -0.79 -9.44 15.54
CA THR A 9 -0.20 -8.55 16.55
C THR A 9 -1.12 -7.39 16.84
N ARG A 10 -1.14 -6.94 18.10
CA ARG A 10 -1.91 -5.76 18.49
C ARG A 10 -1.18 -4.51 18.00
N PHE A 11 -1.81 -3.74 17.11
CA PHE A 11 -1.29 -2.45 16.69
C PHE A 11 -1.71 -1.37 17.70
N ALA A 12 -0.73 -0.83 18.43
CA ALA A 12 -0.92 0.24 19.43
C ALA A 12 -0.21 1.54 18.99
N ASN A 13 -0.31 1.91 17.73
CA ASN A 13 0.46 3.01 17.12
C ASN A 13 1.99 2.86 17.28
N ASP A 14 2.43 1.66 17.57
CA ASP A 14 3.84 1.32 17.71
C ASP A 14 4.32 0.55 16.48
N ARG A 15 5.28 1.13 15.79
CA ARG A 15 5.88 0.58 14.56
C ARG A 15 6.60 -0.74 14.80
N SER A 16 7.07 -0.99 16.02
CA SER A 16 7.74 -2.25 16.39
C SER A 16 6.82 -3.47 16.22
N ASN A 17 5.50 -3.27 16.39
CA ASN A 17 4.52 -4.35 16.20
C ASN A 17 4.35 -4.73 14.73
N VAL A 18 4.65 -3.84 13.79
CA VAL A 18 4.66 -4.15 12.34
C VAL A 18 5.85 -5.06 12.04
N VAL A 19 7.04 -4.69 12.50
CA VAL A 19 8.26 -5.49 12.35
C VAL A 19 8.05 -6.88 12.94
N LYS A 20 7.55 -6.96 14.17
CA LYS A 20 7.24 -8.22 14.84
C LYS A 20 6.25 -9.09 14.05
N ALA A 21 5.21 -8.49 13.45
CA ALA A 21 4.26 -9.24 12.64
C ALA A 21 4.91 -9.87 11.40
N ILE A 22 5.83 -9.16 10.76
CA ILE A 22 6.59 -9.63 9.59
C ILE A 22 7.55 -10.75 10.00
N GLU A 23 8.29 -10.57 11.09
CA GLU A 23 9.28 -11.56 11.58
C GLU A 23 8.62 -12.88 11.99
N LEU A 24 7.46 -12.85 12.62
CA LEU A 24 6.75 -14.05 13.09
C LEU A 24 6.37 -15.03 11.98
N ILE A 25 6.28 -14.59 10.73
CA ILE A 25 5.91 -15.40 9.58
C ILE A 25 7.01 -15.46 8.52
N ASP A 26 8.21 -14.98 8.85
CA ASP A 26 9.30 -14.81 7.86
C ASP A 26 8.82 -14.06 6.60
N GLY A 27 8.07 -12.97 6.81
CA GLY A 27 7.37 -12.26 5.74
C GLY A 27 8.28 -11.69 4.64
N PHE A 28 9.57 -11.58 4.89
CA PHE A 28 10.58 -11.16 3.91
C PHE A 28 11.48 -12.31 3.42
N GLY A 29 11.14 -13.56 3.73
CA GLY A 29 11.97 -14.72 3.38
C GLY A 29 12.23 -14.92 1.88
N HIS A 30 11.39 -14.33 1.02
CA HIS A 30 11.56 -14.36 -0.44
C HIS A 30 11.95 -12.98 -1.03
N LEU A 31 12.18 -11.98 -0.19
CA LEU A 31 12.56 -10.63 -0.60
C LEU A 31 14.09 -10.52 -0.69
N ASN A 32 14.58 -9.81 -1.71
CA ASN A 32 15.98 -9.45 -1.86
C ASN A 32 16.16 -7.93 -1.76
N PRO A 33 17.30 -7.44 -1.25
CA PRO A 33 17.55 -6.00 -1.13
C PRO A 33 17.46 -5.22 -2.47
N GLY A 34 17.73 -5.90 -3.59
CA GLY A 34 17.66 -5.32 -4.94
C GLY A 34 16.27 -5.27 -5.55
N ASP A 35 15.29 -5.94 -4.94
CA ASP A 35 13.94 -6.03 -5.49
C ASP A 35 13.22 -4.68 -5.51
N ARG A 36 12.41 -4.47 -6.54
CA ARG A 36 11.47 -3.36 -6.64
C ARG A 36 10.23 -3.72 -5.84
N VAL A 37 10.05 -3.05 -4.72
CA VAL A 37 8.94 -3.33 -3.79
C VAL A 37 7.82 -2.33 -4.01
N LEU A 38 6.60 -2.84 -4.22
CA LEU A 38 5.40 -2.03 -4.28
C LEU A 38 4.52 -2.27 -3.06
N LEU A 39 4.23 -1.22 -2.33
CA LEU A 39 3.29 -1.22 -1.20
C LEU A 39 1.93 -0.75 -1.71
N LYS A 40 0.91 -1.59 -1.58
CA LYS A 40 -0.45 -1.26 -1.98
C LYS A 40 -1.32 -1.01 -0.73
N PRO A 41 -1.53 0.25 -0.32
CA PRO A 41 -2.49 0.57 0.73
C PRO A 41 -3.93 0.43 0.26
N ASN A 42 -4.87 0.62 1.17
CA ASN A 42 -6.29 0.82 0.89
C ASN A 42 -6.63 2.29 1.21
N LEU A 43 -6.62 3.17 0.21
CA LEU A 43 -6.89 4.60 0.40
C LEU A 43 -8.28 5.02 -0.08
N VAL A 44 -8.92 4.25 -0.94
CA VAL A 44 -10.27 4.40 -1.48
C VAL A 44 -10.57 5.82 -1.94
N MET A 45 -10.79 6.75 -1.02
CA MET A 45 -11.10 8.16 -1.25
C MET A 45 -10.64 8.99 -0.04
N TRP A 46 -10.21 10.20 -0.29
CA TRP A 46 -9.95 11.21 0.72
C TRP A 46 -10.50 12.55 0.26
N ASP A 47 -11.21 13.23 1.14
CA ASP A 47 -11.61 14.61 0.96
C ASP A 47 -11.55 15.36 2.30
N SER A 48 -11.60 16.69 2.25
CA SER A 48 -11.56 17.53 3.44
C SER A 48 -12.93 17.76 4.06
N VAL A 49 -14.01 17.41 3.36
CA VAL A 49 -15.40 17.66 3.78
C VAL A 49 -15.92 16.53 4.67
N TYR A 50 -15.56 15.29 4.31
CA TYR A 50 -15.95 14.10 5.07
C TYR A 50 -14.71 13.46 5.68
N PRO A 51 -14.29 13.88 6.86
CA PRO A 51 -13.15 13.25 7.53
C PRO A 51 -13.52 11.82 7.91
N PHE A 52 -13.12 10.87 7.07
CA PHE A 52 -13.22 9.45 7.42
C PHE A 52 -12.42 9.16 8.68
N PRO A 53 -12.89 8.24 9.54
CA PRO A 53 -12.06 7.74 10.61
C PRO A 53 -10.74 7.24 10.03
N LYS A 54 -9.61 7.80 10.44
CA LYS A 54 -8.29 7.42 9.94
C LYS A 54 -7.99 5.94 10.14
N TYR A 55 -8.54 5.37 11.19
CA TYR A 55 -8.37 3.96 11.57
C TYR A 55 -9.61 3.15 11.22
N GLY A 56 -9.39 1.94 10.67
CA GLY A 56 -10.46 0.99 10.37
C GLY A 56 -11.12 1.15 9.00
N VAL A 57 -10.81 2.19 8.23
CA VAL A 57 -11.32 2.39 6.87
C VAL A 57 -10.20 2.51 5.85
N LEU A 58 -9.16 3.28 6.17
CA LEU A 58 -8.02 3.55 5.30
C LEU A 58 -6.74 3.05 5.96
N THR A 59 -5.77 2.65 5.15
CA THR A 59 -4.44 2.29 5.64
C THR A 59 -3.74 3.53 6.18
N SER A 60 -3.38 3.51 7.46
CA SER A 60 -2.76 4.68 8.11
C SER A 60 -1.31 4.86 7.67
N SER A 61 -0.86 6.13 7.63
CA SER A 61 0.55 6.45 7.37
C SER A 61 1.49 5.90 8.46
N VAL A 62 1.01 5.69 9.69
CA VAL A 62 1.80 5.09 10.77
C VAL A 62 2.10 3.61 10.49
N LEU A 63 1.10 2.84 10.02
CA LEU A 63 1.30 1.46 9.58
C LEU A 63 2.27 1.41 8.39
N MET A 64 2.00 2.25 7.39
CA MET A 64 2.83 2.34 6.19
C MET A 64 4.28 2.68 6.54
N GLU A 65 4.51 3.65 7.43
CA GLU A 65 5.86 4.00 7.88
C GLU A 65 6.56 2.82 8.57
N GLY A 66 5.83 2.02 9.34
CA GLY A 66 6.36 0.80 9.94
C GLY A 66 6.89 -0.18 8.91
N VAL A 67 6.11 -0.42 7.84
CA VAL A 67 6.52 -1.31 6.74
C VAL A 67 7.70 -0.73 5.96
N VAL A 68 7.66 0.56 5.61
CA VAL A 68 8.75 1.24 4.90
C VAL A 68 10.05 1.15 5.69
N ARG A 69 10.00 1.36 7.00
CA ARG A 69 11.19 1.23 7.86
C ARG A 69 11.73 -0.19 7.88
N ALA A 70 10.86 -1.19 8.04
CA ALA A 70 11.28 -2.59 8.01
C ALA A 70 11.99 -2.94 6.68
N LEU A 71 11.46 -2.46 5.55
CA LEU A 71 12.09 -2.65 4.24
C LEU A 71 13.43 -1.95 4.11
N LYS A 72 13.55 -0.70 4.61
CA LYS A 72 14.82 0.03 4.61
C LYS A 72 15.87 -0.63 5.51
N GLU A 73 15.47 -1.12 6.67
CA GLU A 73 16.33 -1.88 7.59
C GLU A 73 16.75 -3.22 6.99
N PHE A 74 15.89 -3.86 6.20
CA PHE A 74 16.22 -5.06 5.42
C PHE A 74 17.22 -4.78 4.28
N GLY A 75 17.33 -3.54 3.82
CA GLY A 75 18.25 -3.10 2.78
C GLY A 75 17.59 -2.77 1.43
N CYS A 76 16.26 -2.73 1.34
CA CYS A 76 15.57 -2.35 0.10
C CYS A 76 15.74 -0.86 -0.19
N SER A 77 16.18 -0.55 -1.39
CA SER A 77 16.34 0.83 -1.87
C SER A 77 15.18 1.30 -2.75
N GLN A 78 14.59 0.40 -3.54
CA GLN A 78 13.54 0.67 -4.52
C GLN A 78 12.17 0.36 -3.94
N ILE A 79 11.54 1.35 -3.30
CA ILE A 79 10.24 1.20 -2.65
C ILE A 79 9.28 2.22 -3.24
N ALA A 80 8.15 1.74 -3.77
CA ALA A 80 7.04 2.56 -4.23
C ALA A 80 5.79 2.29 -3.36
N ILE A 81 4.95 3.31 -3.20
CA ILE A 81 3.61 3.22 -2.59
C ILE A 81 2.62 3.59 -3.68
N GLY A 82 1.80 2.65 -4.11
CA GLY A 82 0.87 2.83 -5.22
C GLY A 82 -0.59 2.65 -4.84
N GLU A 83 -1.46 3.54 -5.35
CA GLU A 83 -2.92 3.44 -5.21
C GLU A 83 -3.61 4.13 -6.39
N GLY A 84 -4.85 3.72 -6.70
CA GLY A 84 -5.78 4.39 -7.59
C GLY A 84 -7.03 4.79 -6.81
N ALA A 85 -6.99 5.90 -6.09
CA ALA A 85 -8.12 6.39 -5.33
C ALA A 85 -9.25 6.90 -6.25
N ILE A 86 -10.47 6.97 -5.71
CA ILE A 86 -11.63 7.48 -6.43
C ILE A 86 -11.40 8.96 -6.77
N VAL A 87 -11.60 9.30 -8.04
CA VAL A 87 -11.52 10.68 -8.52
C VAL A 87 -12.91 11.30 -8.47
N ASP A 88 -13.07 12.32 -7.66
CA ASP A 88 -14.27 13.17 -7.58
C ASP A 88 -13.87 14.66 -7.62
N LYS A 89 -14.10 15.28 -8.77
CA LYS A 89 -13.73 16.70 -8.99
C LYS A 89 -14.54 17.65 -8.12
N GLY A 90 -15.77 17.29 -7.77
CA GLY A 90 -16.64 18.12 -6.93
C GLY A 90 -16.17 18.20 -5.49
N LEU A 91 -15.59 17.12 -4.99
CA LEU A 91 -15.01 17.00 -3.66
C LEU A 91 -13.48 17.28 -3.63
N GLY A 92 -12.86 17.50 -4.79
CA GLY A 92 -11.41 17.65 -4.88
C GLY A 92 -10.66 16.38 -4.45
N SER A 93 -11.29 15.20 -4.62
CA SER A 93 -10.73 13.92 -4.25
C SER A 93 -10.03 13.28 -5.46
N ASP A 94 -8.79 12.87 -5.27
CA ASP A 94 -7.99 12.04 -6.16
C ASP A 94 -6.90 11.32 -5.36
N THR A 95 -6.06 10.56 -6.01
CA THR A 95 -4.96 9.83 -5.35
C THR A 95 -3.95 10.80 -4.72
N LYS A 96 -3.65 11.93 -5.36
CA LYS A 96 -2.70 12.93 -4.86
C LYS A 96 -3.22 13.61 -3.60
N ALA A 97 -4.52 13.95 -3.59
CA ALA A 97 -5.20 14.48 -2.40
C ALA A 97 -5.20 13.45 -1.26
N ALA A 98 -5.43 12.17 -1.56
CA ALA A 98 -5.37 11.10 -0.58
C ALA A 98 -3.96 10.95 0.02
N PHE A 99 -2.91 10.92 -0.80
CA PHE A 99 -1.53 10.89 -0.32
C PHE A 99 -1.18 12.09 0.57
N ALA A 100 -1.61 13.29 0.17
CA ALA A 100 -1.36 14.50 0.94
C ALA A 100 -2.12 14.49 2.28
N GLY A 101 -3.43 14.27 2.24
CA GLY A 101 -4.31 14.33 3.40
C GLY A 101 -4.02 13.26 4.45
N LEU A 102 -3.58 12.08 4.04
CA LEU A 102 -3.20 10.97 4.92
C LEU A 102 -1.75 11.04 5.41
N GLY A 103 -0.96 11.99 4.93
CA GLY A 103 0.42 12.21 5.38
C GLY A 103 1.47 11.33 4.69
N TYR A 104 1.16 10.72 3.55
CA TYR A 104 2.10 9.90 2.79
C TYR A 104 3.22 10.71 2.15
N LEU A 105 2.99 12.02 1.87
CA LEU A 105 4.05 12.90 1.38
C LEU A 105 5.25 12.94 2.33
N LYS A 106 5.00 12.87 3.65
CA LYS A 106 6.08 12.81 4.66
C LYS A 106 6.93 11.55 4.55
N LEU A 107 6.35 10.43 4.10
CA LEU A 107 7.08 9.18 3.89
C LEU A 107 8.00 9.31 2.67
N ARG A 108 7.51 9.90 1.58
CA ARG A 108 8.32 10.24 0.42
C ARG A 108 9.51 11.11 0.81
N ASP A 109 9.25 12.21 1.51
CA ASP A 109 10.27 13.21 1.84
C ASP A 109 11.32 12.66 2.83
N ARG A 110 10.91 11.76 3.74
CA ARG A 110 11.79 11.21 4.78
C ARG A 110 12.56 9.98 4.34
N TYR A 111 11.95 9.10 3.55
CA TYR A 111 12.50 7.78 3.23
C TYR A 111 12.87 7.62 1.75
N GLY A 112 12.57 8.62 0.91
CA GLY A 112 12.82 8.56 -0.52
C GLY A 112 11.99 7.50 -1.24
N VAL A 113 10.79 7.19 -0.73
CA VAL A 113 9.88 6.27 -1.41
C VAL A 113 9.15 7.00 -2.54
N GLU A 114 8.85 6.28 -3.61
CA GLU A 114 8.05 6.80 -4.71
C GLU A 114 6.55 6.74 -4.34
N LEU A 115 5.77 7.73 -4.79
CA LEU A 115 4.30 7.70 -4.71
C LEU A 115 3.73 7.60 -6.12
N VAL A 116 2.99 6.52 -6.39
CA VAL A 116 2.48 6.17 -7.70
C VAL A 116 0.96 6.28 -7.72
N ASP A 117 0.44 7.10 -8.64
CA ASP A 117 -0.99 7.15 -8.93
C ASP A 117 -1.33 6.16 -10.04
N PHE A 118 -2.05 5.09 -9.70
CA PHE A 118 -2.47 4.09 -10.69
C PHE A 118 -3.51 4.60 -11.69
N ASN A 119 -4.10 5.78 -11.45
CA ASN A 119 -5.00 6.42 -12.41
C ASN A 119 -4.24 7.20 -13.50
N ASP A 120 -2.97 7.57 -13.28
CA ASP A 120 -2.19 8.40 -14.21
C ASP A 120 -1.41 7.57 -15.27
N GLY A 121 -1.34 6.22 -15.13
CA GLY A 121 -0.51 5.36 -15.99
C GLY A 121 1.00 5.43 -15.67
N PRO A 122 1.87 4.85 -16.51
CA PRO A 122 1.53 4.14 -17.74
C PRO A 122 0.73 2.86 -17.50
N PHE A 123 -0.01 2.44 -18.54
CA PHE A 123 -0.82 1.21 -18.50
C PHE A 123 -0.27 0.19 -19.48
N ALA A 124 -0.33 -1.08 -19.09
CA ALA A 124 -0.07 -2.22 -19.95
C ALA A 124 -1.34 -3.07 -20.09
N GLN A 125 -1.61 -3.52 -21.31
CA GLN A 125 -2.71 -4.43 -21.58
C GLN A 125 -2.29 -5.85 -21.18
N THR A 126 -3.11 -6.50 -20.38
CA THR A 126 -2.84 -7.85 -19.86
C THR A 126 -4.09 -8.71 -20.00
N ASP A 127 -3.93 -9.96 -20.47
CA ASP A 127 -5.03 -10.90 -20.63
C ASP A 127 -5.21 -11.75 -19.35
N PHE A 128 -6.42 -11.74 -18.84
CA PHE A 128 -6.84 -12.56 -17.70
C PHE A 128 -8.05 -13.42 -18.11
N GLY A 129 -7.83 -14.70 -18.34
CA GLY A 129 -8.91 -15.67 -18.56
C GLY A 129 -9.89 -15.31 -19.68
N GLY A 130 -9.42 -14.67 -20.74
CA GLY A 130 -10.22 -14.23 -21.90
C GLY A 130 -10.74 -12.79 -21.79
N PHE A 131 -10.34 -12.06 -20.76
CA PHE A 131 -10.60 -10.63 -20.63
C PHE A 131 -9.29 -9.85 -20.75
N SER A 132 -9.30 -8.77 -21.53
CA SER A 132 -8.16 -7.87 -21.65
C SER A 132 -8.36 -6.69 -20.70
N LEU A 133 -7.41 -6.48 -19.79
CA LEU A 133 -7.42 -5.44 -18.77
C LEU A 133 -6.24 -4.49 -18.95
N ASN A 134 -6.46 -3.21 -18.72
CA ASN A 134 -5.39 -2.23 -18.59
C ASN A 134 -4.93 -2.22 -17.12
N VAL A 135 -3.71 -2.64 -16.89
CA VAL A 135 -3.09 -2.69 -15.57
C VAL A 135 -1.99 -1.63 -15.51
N SER A 136 -1.82 -0.97 -14.35
CA SER A 136 -0.70 -0.05 -14.17
C SER A 136 0.63 -0.79 -14.42
N ALA A 137 1.48 -0.24 -15.27
CA ALA A 137 2.78 -0.83 -15.59
C ALA A 137 3.66 -0.97 -14.33
N HIS A 138 3.53 -0.07 -13.38
CA HIS A 138 4.25 -0.15 -12.10
C HIS A 138 3.99 -1.46 -11.33
N VAL A 139 2.77 -2.02 -11.43
CA VAL A 139 2.44 -3.31 -10.81
C VAL A 139 3.16 -4.46 -11.51
N LEU A 140 3.21 -4.41 -12.85
CA LEU A 140 3.84 -5.47 -13.66
C LEU A 140 5.37 -5.45 -13.58
N GLU A 141 5.94 -4.30 -13.29
CA GLU A 141 7.39 -4.12 -13.12
C GLU A 141 7.88 -4.43 -11.70
N THR A 142 6.97 -4.73 -10.79
CA THR A 142 7.26 -5.00 -9.38
C THR A 142 7.78 -6.43 -9.20
N ASP A 143 8.85 -6.58 -8.43
CA ASP A 143 9.42 -7.89 -8.06
C ASP A 143 8.75 -8.43 -6.79
N PHE A 144 8.33 -7.54 -5.87
CA PHE A 144 7.71 -7.92 -4.61
C PHE A 144 6.54 -6.98 -4.25
N LEU A 145 5.32 -7.52 -4.20
CA LEU A 145 4.11 -6.76 -3.84
C LEU A 145 3.69 -7.03 -2.38
N ILE A 146 3.58 -5.97 -1.59
CA ILE A 146 3.02 -6.02 -0.24
C ILE A 146 1.66 -5.33 -0.24
N ASN A 147 0.61 -6.12 -0.15
CA ASN A 147 -0.75 -5.62 -0.03
C ASN A 147 -1.09 -5.31 1.43
N LEU A 148 -1.52 -4.08 1.71
CA LEU A 148 -1.83 -3.58 3.04
C LEU A 148 -3.32 -3.20 3.15
N PRO A 149 -4.23 -4.16 3.00
CA PRO A 149 -5.66 -3.91 3.07
C PRO A 149 -6.09 -3.59 4.50
N VAL A 150 -7.28 -3.03 4.62
CA VAL A 150 -7.98 -2.88 5.91
C VAL A 150 -9.04 -3.97 6.00
N LEU A 151 -9.01 -4.76 7.09
CA LEU A 151 -10.02 -5.77 7.35
C LEU A 151 -11.33 -5.09 7.72
N LYS A 152 -12.25 -5.01 6.78
CA LYS A 152 -13.56 -4.35 6.91
C LYS A 152 -14.59 -4.97 5.97
N THR A 153 -15.87 -4.75 6.26
CA THR A 153 -16.94 -5.03 5.32
C THR A 153 -16.94 -4.01 4.16
N HIS A 154 -17.54 -4.37 3.06
CA HIS A 154 -17.66 -3.50 1.89
C HIS A 154 -19.11 -3.54 1.37
N SER A 155 -19.69 -2.39 1.03
CA SER A 155 -21.09 -2.29 0.59
C SER A 155 -21.36 -3.04 -0.73
N ASN A 156 -20.37 -3.08 -1.63
CA ASN A 156 -20.50 -3.61 -2.98
C ASN A 156 -19.96 -5.04 -3.13
N THR A 157 -19.26 -5.57 -2.12
CA THR A 157 -18.72 -6.93 -2.14
C THR A 157 -19.19 -7.66 -0.89
N LYS A 158 -19.87 -8.78 -1.08
CA LYS A 158 -20.35 -9.67 -0.02
C LYS A 158 -19.43 -10.87 0.12
#